data_3dd24c8a4ec9f8fb5f68fe6c04dbf758
#
_entry.id   3dd24c8a4ec9f8fb5f68fe6c04dbf758
#
_cell.length_a   1.000
_cell.length_b   1.000
_cell.length_c   1.000
_cell.angle_alpha   90.00
_cell.angle_beta   90.00
_cell.angle_gamma   90.00
#
_symmetry.space_group_name_H-M   'P 1'
#
loop_
_entity.id
_entity.type
_entity.pdbx_description
1 polymer ?
#
loop_
_entity_poly.entity_id
_entity_poly.type
_entity_poly.pdbx_seq_one_letter_code
_entity_poly.pdbx_strand_id
1 'polypeptide(L)'
;MRFLAQKSTLRQTKSDAVAVFVLQNKRHFETQIQNLTKTLRLPIANIVKLERFAGKEGELVQLYTERKLAAPRLIIVGLGELEKLTLERMRCAAAAAAKKAEQLKAKSIAFNLPQIPSDGFRESVEDVAQAIVEGSVLSLYKFDKYLTEKKKKEGKLSYVSVFHPHRLVFQQIKSGVGMGRAVCEAVYHARDLENAPSNEIYPESLAAAARDAAAKYGFQTIVWDKKRIEREGFGGLLGVSSGSARPPVFIIMEYHGREDKVPPLVLIGKGITFDAGGISIKPSAGMAEMKMDMSGAAAVIGTMEVAARLKLPVNLVGLVPATENMPSGSALKPGDIVRHYGGKTSEVVDTDAEGRLILADALAYAAKYKPAAVVDLATLTGACVVALGHHATGMMGNDEELMGKLKRAGEKTYERVWQLPLFEEYEKQIKSDVADVKNLGGKWAGAITAALFLKKFVKDCKWVHLDIAGPAILDEDLPYTPKGGSGVGVRLVVELLRVWGA
;
A
#
# COMPACT_ATOMS: atom_id res chain seq x y z
N MET A 1 -11.70 12.37 -8.43
CA MET A 1 -11.99 11.53 -9.63
C MET A 1 -13.31 10.80 -9.42
N ARG A 2 -14.13 10.57 -10.47
CA ARG A 2 -15.39 9.79 -10.39
C ARG A 2 -15.17 8.41 -10.99
N PHE A 3 -15.81 7.39 -10.38
CA PHE A 3 -15.68 5.98 -10.74
C PHE A 3 -17.06 5.42 -11.06
N LEU A 4 -17.22 4.77 -12.17
CA LEU A 4 -18.52 4.28 -12.62
C LEU A 4 -18.42 2.85 -13.17
N ALA A 5 -19.38 2.02 -12.79
CA ALA A 5 -19.72 0.83 -13.56
C ALA A 5 -20.83 1.21 -14.56
N GLN A 6 -20.75 0.75 -15.80
CA GLN A 6 -21.74 1.06 -16.81
C GLN A 6 -22.28 -0.22 -17.48
N LYS A 7 -23.61 -0.30 -17.58
CA LYS A 7 -24.24 -1.33 -18.42
C LYS A 7 -24.39 -0.76 -19.83
N SER A 8 -23.39 -1.03 -20.67
CA SER A 8 -23.32 -0.41 -22.02
C SER A 8 -22.57 -1.32 -23.00
N THR A 9 -22.77 -1.09 -24.27
CA THR A 9 -21.98 -1.69 -25.34
C THR A 9 -20.83 -0.78 -25.77
N LEU A 10 -19.82 -1.33 -26.43
CA LEU A 10 -18.68 -0.56 -26.95
C LEU A 10 -19.12 0.62 -27.83
N ARG A 11 -20.18 0.44 -28.64
CA ARG A 11 -20.70 1.51 -29.51
C ARG A 11 -21.41 2.64 -28.75
N GLN A 12 -22.10 2.31 -27.67
CA GLN A 12 -22.97 3.24 -26.93
C GLN A 12 -22.29 3.96 -25.80
N THR A 13 -21.11 3.47 -25.36
CA THR A 13 -20.39 4.02 -24.21
C THR A 13 -19.91 5.43 -24.51
N LYS A 14 -20.49 6.41 -23.79
CA LYS A 14 -20.11 7.82 -23.90
C LYS A 14 -18.90 8.08 -22.99
N SER A 15 -17.78 8.47 -23.61
CA SER A 15 -16.53 8.84 -22.94
C SER A 15 -15.64 9.59 -23.93
N ASP A 16 -14.62 10.33 -23.48
CA ASP A 16 -13.66 10.96 -24.38
C ASP A 16 -12.70 9.96 -25.02
N ALA A 17 -12.48 8.84 -24.32
CA ALA A 17 -11.73 7.70 -24.84
C ALA A 17 -12.34 6.38 -24.33
N VAL A 18 -12.27 5.34 -25.16
CA VAL A 18 -12.59 3.96 -24.78
C VAL A 18 -11.36 3.13 -24.93
N ALA A 19 -11.04 2.29 -23.93
CA ALA A 19 -9.96 1.32 -23.98
C ALA A 19 -10.50 -0.10 -24.16
N VAL A 20 -9.83 -0.88 -25.00
CA VAL A 20 -10.07 -2.30 -25.19
C VAL A 20 -8.76 -3.06 -25.06
N PHE A 21 -8.84 -4.26 -24.51
CA PHE A 21 -7.69 -5.11 -24.26
C PHE A 21 -7.65 -6.26 -25.27
N VAL A 22 -6.46 -6.60 -25.76
CA VAL A 22 -6.26 -7.70 -26.70
C VAL A 22 -5.08 -8.57 -26.25
N LEU A 23 -5.20 -9.88 -26.52
CA LEU A 23 -4.15 -10.86 -26.23
C LEU A 23 -3.17 -10.96 -27.39
N GLN A 24 -1.92 -11.31 -27.11
CA GLN A 24 -0.86 -11.50 -28.12
C GLN A 24 -1.00 -12.81 -28.89
N ASN A 25 -1.60 -13.86 -28.29
CA ASN A 25 -1.74 -15.18 -28.92
C ASN A 25 -2.39 -15.07 -30.29
N LYS A 26 -1.72 -15.53 -31.35
CA LYS A 26 -2.10 -15.31 -32.75
C LYS A 26 -3.58 -15.54 -33.02
N ARG A 27 -4.13 -16.69 -32.62
CA ARG A 27 -5.56 -17.03 -32.82
C ARG A 27 -6.49 -16.05 -32.13
N HIS A 28 -6.22 -15.71 -30.84
CA HIS A 28 -7.03 -14.78 -30.09
C HIS A 28 -6.90 -13.36 -30.61
N PHE A 29 -5.67 -12.92 -30.92
CA PHE A 29 -5.40 -11.62 -31.49
C PHE A 29 -6.16 -11.37 -32.79
N GLU A 30 -6.00 -12.26 -33.76
CA GLU A 30 -6.66 -12.15 -35.07
C GLU A 30 -8.19 -12.10 -34.90
N THR A 31 -8.76 -12.98 -34.09
CA THR A 31 -10.20 -13.00 -33.82
C THR A 31 -10.68 -11.70 -33.17
N GLN A 32 -9.98 -11.22 -32.16
CA GLN A 32 -10.33 -9.97 -31.45
C GLN A 32 -10.24 -8.76 -32.38
N ILE A 33 -9.18 -8.63 -33.17
CA ILE A 33 -8.99 -7.54 -34.13
C ILE A 33 -10.06 -7.60 -35.24
N GLN A 34 -10.37 -8.78 -35.77
CA GLN A 34 -11.43 -8.95 -36.78
C GLN A 34 -12.80 -8.56 -36.19
N ASN A 35 -13.12 -8.99 -34.96
CA ASN A 35 -14.35 -8.62 -34.27
C ASN A 35 -14.45 -7.12 -34.07
N LEU A 36 -13.39 -6.46 -33.63
CA LEU A 36 -13.33 -5.00 -33.49
C LEU A 36 -13.54 -4.30 -34.85
N THR A 37 -12.83 -4.74 -35.87
CA THR A 37 -12.94 -4.21 -37.25
C THR A 37 -14.38 -4.30 -37.75
N LYS A 38 -15.01 -5.47 -37.65
CA LYS A 38 -16.40 -5.72 -38.06
C LYS A 38 -17.40 -4.91 -37.20
N THR A 39 -17.23 -4.95 -35.87
CA THR A 39 -18.13 -4.26 -34.95
C THR A 39 -18.11 -2.76 -35.14
N LEU A 40 -16.93 -2.18 -35.35
CA LEU A 40 -16.77 -0.73 -35.42
C LEU A 40 -16.82 -0.20 -36.84
N ARG A 41 -16.72 -1.06 -37.86
CA ARG A 41 -16.60 -0.67 -39.27
C ARG A 41 -15.44 0.32 -39.49
N LEU A 42 -14.33 0.11 -38.79
CA LEU A 42 -13.06 0.85 -38.91
C LEU A 42 -11.97 -0.08 -39.45
N PRO A 43 -10.97 0.41 -40.18
CA PRO A 43 -9.89 -0.40 -40.76
C PRO A 43 -8.86 -0.80 -39.69
N ILE A 44 -9.30 -1.34 -38.55
CA ILE A 44 -8.44 -1.64 -37.38
C ILE A 44 -7.36 -2.65 -37.77
N ALA A 45 -7.72 -3.67 -38.52
CA ALA A 45 -6.75 -4.68 -38.97
C ALA A 45 -5.58 -4.09 -39.79
N ASN A 46 -5.86 -3.09 -40.64
CA ASN A 46 -4.83 -2.39 -41.38
C ASN A 46 -3.98 -1.50 -40.49
N ILE A 47 -4.61 -0.78 -39.54
CA ILE A 47 -3.92 0.12 -38.62
C ILE A 47 -2.97 -0.66 -37.71
N VAL A 48 -3.41 -1.76 -37.06
CA VAL A 48 -2.55 -2.58 -36.20
C VAL A 48 -1.37 -3.19 -36.99
N LYS A 49 -1.55 -3.50 -38.29
CA LYS A 49 -0.47 -3.97 -39.18
C LYS A 49 0.54 -2.86 -39.45
N LEU A 50 0.08 -1.66 -39.80
CA LEU A 50 0.94 -0.49 -40.05
C LEU A 50 1.74 -0.09 -38.79
N GLU A 51 1.09 -0.06 -37.64
CA GLU A 51 1.69 0.24 -36.35
C GLU A 51 2.54 -0.94 -35.78
N ARG A 52 2.61 -2.08 -36.49
CA ARG A 52 3.29 -3.30 -36.03
C ARG A 52 2.83 -3.76 -34.65
N PHE A 53 1.59 -3.45 -34.28
CA PHE A 53 1.01 -3.83 -33.01
C PHE A 53 0.66 -5.33 -33.03
N ALA A 54 1.19 -6.07 -32.09
CA ALA A 54 1.01 -7.52 -31.94
C ALA A 54 0.27 -7.94 -30.68
N GLY A 55 -0.19 -6.98 -29.88
CA GLY A 55 -0.86 -7.24 -28.60
C GLY A 55 0.10 -7.64 -27.48
N LYS A 56 1.42 -7.39 -27.63
CA LYS A 56 2.40 -7.63 -26.57
C LYS A 56 2.09 -6.76 -25.36
N GLU A 57 2.56 -7.21 -24.22
CA GLU A 57 2.46 -6.43 -22.98
C GLU A 57 3.05 -5.02 -23.15
N GLY A 58 2.29 -4.00 -22.77
CA GLY A 58 2.71 -2.60 -22.88
C GLY A 58 2.54 -1.96 -24.26
N GLU A 59 2.29 -2.74 -25.30
CA GLU A 59 1.97 -2.16 -26.63
C GLU A 59 0.63 -1.43 -26.58
N LEU A 60 0.56 -0.31 -27.29
CA LEU A 60 -0.64 0.52 -27.34
C LEU A 60 -0.81 1.16 -28.73
N VAL A 61 -2.03 1.09 -29.26
CA VAL A 61 -2.43 1.81 -30.49
C VAL A 61 -3.63 2.68 -30.17
N GLN A 62 -3.59 3.93 -30.63
CA GLN A 62 -4.70 4.87 -30.50
C GLN A 62 -5.20 5.28 -31.90
N LEU A 63 -6.52 5.32 -32.04
CA LEU A 63 -7.16 5.76 -33.26
C LEU A 63 -8.39 6.64 -32.98
N TYR A 64 -8.77 7.48 -33.95
CA TYR A 64 -10.01 8.25 -33.94
C TYR A 64 -11.14 7.40 -34.51
N THR A 65 -12.33 7.52 -33.94
CA THR A 65 -13.46 6.63 -34.24
C THR A 65 -14.37 7.16 -35.36
N GLU A 66 -14.12 8.36 -35.88
CA GLU A 66 -14.90 8.97 -36.95
C GLU A 66 -16.42 8.91 -36.70
N ARG A 67 -16.86 9.09 -35.46
CA ARG A 67 -18.25 8.93 -34.99
C ARG A 67 -18.84 7.52 -35.15
N LYS A 68 -18.04 6.49 -35.40
CA LYS A 68 -18.48 5.09 -35.40
C LYS A 68 -18.75 4.58 -33.97
N LEU A 69 -18.18 5.24 -32.97
CA LEU A 69 -18.45 5.07 -31.56
C LEU A 69 -18.98 6.37 -30.98
N ALA A 70 -19.70 6.29 -29.83
CA ALA A 70 -20.02 7.46 -29.03
C ALA A 70 -18.77 8.13 -28.44
N ALA A 71 -17.69 7.38 -28.22
CA ALA A 71 -16.39 7.88 -27.81
C ALA A 71 -15.53 8.26 -29.04
N PRO A 72 -14.95 9.48 -29.12
CA PRO A 72 -14.17 9.92 -30.27
C PRO A 72 -12.81 9.24 -30.42
N ARG A 73 -12.31 8.56 -29.37
CA ARG A 73 -11.02 7.87 -29.38
C ARG A 73 -11.15 6.44 -28.91
N LEU A 74 -10.47 5.53 -29.60
CA LEU A 74 -10.29 4.14 -29.21
C LEU A 74 -8.81 3.89 -28.91
N ILE A 75 -8.53 3.31 -27.75
CA ILE A 75 -7.20 2.89 -27.32
C ILE A 75 -7.21 1.37 -27.25
N ILE A 76 -6.37 0.71 -28.02
CA ILE A 76 -6.20 -0.75 -27.99
C ILE A 76 -4.91 -1.04 -27.25
N VAL A 77 -4.97 -1.91 -26.24
CA VAL A 77 -3.85 -2.21 -25.35
C VAL A 77 -3.56 -3.70 -25.36
N GLY A 78 -2.30 -4.06 -25.53
CA GLY A 78 -1.83 -5.43 -25.48
C GLY A 78 -1.72 -5.95 -24.04
N LEU A 79 -2.25 -7.16 -23.81
CA LEU A 79 -2.14 -7.88 -22.54
C LEU A 79 -0.98 -8.90 -22.52
N GLY A 80 -0.34 -9.13 -23.67
CA GLY A 80 0.65 -10.19 -23.84
C GLY A 80 0.00 -11.57 -23.99
N GLU A 81 0.77 -12.61 -23.67
CA GLU A 81 0.38 -14.02 -23.79
C GLU A 81 -0.65 -14.39 -22.72
N LEU A 82 -1.66 -15.19 -23.08
CA LEU A 82 -2.73 -15.64 -22.19
C LEU A 82 -2.18 -16.43 -20.99
N GLU A 83 -1.20 -17.30 -21.24
CA GLU A 83 -0.58 -18.18 -20.24
C GLU A 83 0.19 -17.42 -19.15
N LYS A 84 0.57 -16.18 -19.45
CA LYS A 84 1.28 -15.27 -18.54
C LYS A 84 0.39 -14.15 -18.00
N LEU A 85 -0.91 -14.18 -18.33
CA LEU A 85 -1.83 -13.13 -17.90
C LEU A 85 -2.07 -13.21 -16.38
N THR A 86 -1.95 -12.06 -15.73
CA THR A 86 -2.18 -11.88 -14.28
C THR A 86 -2.97 -10.59 -14.03
N LEU A 87 -3.50 -10.40 -12.83
CA LEU A 87 -4.11 -9.13 -12.43
C LEU A 87 -3.11 -7.97 -12.53
N GLU A 88 -1.81 -8.24 -12.31
CA GLU A 88 -0.77 -7.23 -12.46
C GLU A 88 -0.63 -6.73 -13.89
N ARG A 89 -0.61 -7.62 -14.88
CA ARG A 89 -0.61 -7.22 -16.29
C ARG A 89 -1.85 -6.41 -16.66
N MET A 90 -2.99 -6.74 -16.04
CA MET A 90 -4.21 -5.95 -16.23
C MET A 90 -4.06 -4.54 -15.65
N ARG A 91 -3.44 -4.39 -14.44
CA ARG A 91 -3.13 -3.07 -13.86
C ARG A 91 -2.21 -2.27 -14.77
N CYS A 92 -1.12 -2.87 -15.24
CA CYS A 92 -0.16 -2.22 -16.14
C CYS A 92 -0.81 -1.77 -17.44
N ALA A 93 -1.63 -2.60 -18.06
CA ALA A 93 -2.34 -2.26 -19.29
C ALA A 93 -3.36 -1.13 -19.08
N ALA A 94 -4.11 -1.16 -17.97
CA ALA A 94 -5.04 -0.08 -17.61
C ALA A 94 -4.31 1.24 -17.31
N ALA A 95 -3.15 1.17 -16.66
CA ALA A 95 -2.28 2.32 -16.41
C ALA A 95 -1.78 2.96 -17.73
N ALA A 96 -1.30 2.14 -18.66
CA ALA A 96 -0.86 2.62 -19.98
C ALA A 96 -1.98 3.34 -20.72
N ALA A 97 -3.19 2.77 -20.74
CA ALA A 97 -4.36 3.39 -21.35
C ALA A 97 -4.75 4.70 -20.69
N ALA A 98 -4.75 4.76 -19.34
CA ALA A 98 -5.10 5.97 -18.59
C ALA A 98 -4.08 7.10 -18.80
N LYS A 99 -2.78 6.79 -18.75
CA LYS A 99 -1.71 7.75 -19.07
C LYS A 99 -1.83 8.27 -20.53
N LYS A 100 -2.14 7.38 -21.47
CA LYS A 100 -2.37 7.78 -22.86
C LYS A 100 -3.58 8.69 -23.01
N ALA A 101 -4.69 8.38 -22.34
CA ALA A 101 -5.88 9.23 -22.36
C ALA A 101 -5.59 10.63 -21.76
N GLU A 102 -4.83 10.71 -20.64
CA GLU A 102 -4.40 11.99 -20.06
C GLU A 102 -3.52 12.78 -21.04
N GLN A 103 -2.57 12.14 -21.73
CA GLN A 103 -1.74 12.77 -22.77
C GLN A 103 -2.59 13.34 -23.93
N LEU A 104 -3.67 12.66 -24.26
CA LEU A 104 -4.64 13.10 -25.26
C LEU A 104 -5.64 14.16 -24.74
N LYS A 105 -5.43 14.67 -23.52
CA LYS A 105 -6.29 15.64 -22.83
C LYS A 105 -7.74 15.16 -22.69
N ALA A 106 -7.98 13.85 -22.58
CA ALA A 106 -9.28 13.29 -22.32
C ALA A 106 -9.70 13.57 -20.86
N LYS A 107 -10.96 13.93 -20.65
CA LYS A 107 -11.52 14.10 -19.30
C LYS A 107 -12.11 12.80 -18.76
N SER A 108 -12.40 11.85 -19.64
CA SER A 108 -12.98 10.54 -19.29
C SER A 108 -12.39 9.40 -20.10
N ILE A 109 -12.25 8.25 -19.45
CA ILE A 109 -11.91 6.98 -20.09
C ILE A 109 -12.85 5.88 -19.62
N ALA A 110 -13.30 5.04 -20.56
CA ALA A 110 -14.12 3.88 -20.29
C ALA A 110 -13.40 2.61 -20.75
N PHE A 111 -13.28 1.65 -19.86
CA PHE A 111 -12.64 0.37 -20.12
C PHE A 111 -13.69 -0.70 -20.47
N ASN A 112 -13.58 -1.30 -21.62
CA ASN A 112 -14.35 -2.51 -21.91
C ASN A 112 -13.76 -3.67 -21.10
N LEU A 113 -14.60 -4.35 -20.31
CA LEU A 113 -14.13 -5.55 -19.61
C LEU A 113 -13.62 -6.56 -20.66
N PRO A 114 -12.37 -7.06 -20.53
CA PRO A 114 -11.82 -7.96 -21.53
C PRO A 114 -12.57 -9.29 -21.59
N GLN A 115 -12.74 -9.82 -22.79
CA GLN A 115 -13.19 -11.20 -22.99
C GLN A 115 -11.97 -12.11 -22.97
N ILE A 116 -11.71 -12.74 -21.84
CA ILE A 116 -10.58 -13.63 -21.63
C ILE A 116 -11.09 -15.08 -21.63
N PRO A 117 -10.45 -15.99 -22.35
CA PRO A 117 -10.78 -17.42 -22.31
C PRO A 117 -10.61 -17.98 -20.88
N SER A 118 -11.56 -18.83 -20.47
CA SER A 118 -11.62 -19.38 -19.11
C SER A 118 -10.56 -20.45 -18.81
N ASP A 119 -9.90 -20.97 -19.83
CA ASP A 119 -8.92 -22.05 -19.74
C ASP A 119 -7.49 -21.56 -19.35
N GLY A 120 -7.22 -20.25 -19.43
CA GLY A 120 -5.90 -19.67 -19.11
C GLY A 120 -5.88 -18.64 -17.99
N PHE A 121 -7.05 -18.13 -17.55
CA PHE A 121 -7.11 -17.05 -16.56
C PHE A 121 -8.34 -17.23 -15.67
N ARG A 122 -8.12 -17.45 -14.37
CA ARG A 122 -9.18 -17.88 -13.42
C ARG A 122 -9.65 -16.76 -12.47
N GLU A 123 -9.20 -15.54 -12.68
CA GLU A 123 -9.59 -14.42 -11.81
C GLU A 123 -11.05 -14.01 -12.04
N SER A 124 -11.71 -13.56 -10.98
CA SER A 124 -13.11 -13.14 -11.05
C SER A 124 -13.26 -11.85 -11.85
N VAL A 125 -14.45 -11.62 -12.41
CA VAL A 125 -14.81 -10.35 -13.06
C VAL A 125 -14.65 -9.17 -12.10
N GLU A 126 -14.94 -9.38 -10.82
CA GLU A 126 -14.76 -8.38 -9.76
C GLU A 126 -13.29 -8.00 -9.61
N ASP A 127 -12.38 -8.99 -9.52
CA ASP A 127 -10.95 -8.75 -9.37
C ASP A 127 -10.34 -8.07 -10.61
N VAL A 128 -10.79 -8.46 -11.82
CA VAL A 128 -10.38 -7.80 -13.07
C VAL A 128 -10.84 -6.34 -13.11
N ALA A 129 -12.09 -6.06 -12.72
CA ALA A 129 -12.61 -4.71 -12.68
C ALA A 129 -11.88 -3.86 -11.62
N GLN A 130 -11.56 -4.43 -10.46
CA GLN A 130 -10.74 -3.80 -9.44
C GLN A 130 -9.34 -3.47 -9.98
N ALA A 131 -8.66 -4.43 -10.63
CA ALA A 131 -7.33 -4.25 -11.19
C ALA A 131 -7.29 -3.14 -12.26
N ILE A 132 -8.32 -3.05 -13.12
CA ILE A 132 -8.46 -1.97 -14.10
C ILE A 132 -8.55 -0.60 -13.40
N VAL A 133 -9.36 -0.49 -12.35
CA VAL A 133 -9.48 0.75 -11.56
C VAL A 133 -8.16 1.09 -10.89
N GLU A 134 -7.54 0.13 -10.19
CA GLU A 134 -6.25 0.34 -9.52
C GLU A 134 -5.18 0.84 -10.50
N GLY A 135 -4.93 0.12 -11.59
CA GLY A 135 -3.92 0.51 -12.57
C GLY A 135 -4.19 1.87 -13.17
N SER A 136 -5.43 2.12 -13.62
CA SER A 136 -5.78 3.39 -14.26
C SER A 136 -5.70 4.59 -13.33
N VAL A 137 -6.06 4.43 -12.06
CA VAL A 137 -6.13 5.54 -11.10
C VAL A 137 -4.79 5.79 -10.44
N LEU A 138 -4.17 4.73 -9.89
CA LEU A 138 -2.90 4.86 -9.15
C LEU A 138 -1.78 5.42 -10.02
N SER A 139 -1.83 5.17 -11.34
CA SER A 139 -0.86 5.71 -12.32
C SER A 139 -0.95 7.23 -12.56
N LEU A 140 -2.04 7.85 -12.12
CA LEU A 140 -2.31 9.28 -12.31
C LEU A 140 -2.05 10.11 -11.05
N TYR A 141 -1.58 9.47 -9.97
CA TYR A 141 -1.20 10.18 -8.76
C TYR A 141 -0.06 11.16 -9.02
N LYS A 142 -0.19 12.37 -8.48
CA LYS A 142 0.84 13.42 -8.53
C LYS A 142 0.80 14.18 -7.22
N PHE A 143 1.95 14.26 -6.55
CA PHE A 143 2.12 15.11 -5.38
C PHE A 143 2.63 16.48 -5.84
N ASP A 144 1.72 17.42 -6.06
CA ASP A 144 2.01 18.75 -6.61
C ASP A 144 1.51 19.90 -5.73
N LYS A 145 1.31 19.61 -4.44
CA LYS A 145 0.69 20.51 -3.45
C LYS A 145 1.43 21.84 -3.34
N TYR A 146 2.76 21.82 -3.41
CA TYR A 146 3.62 23.00 -3.18
C TYR A 146 4.08 23.68 -4.45
N LEU A 147 3.68 23.20 -5.63
CA LEU A 147 4.01 23.88 -6.88
C LEU A 147 3.13 25.12 -7.05
N THR A 148 3.75 26.32 -6.99
CA THR A 148 3.04 27.59 -7.14
C THR A 148 2.75 27.92 -8.60
N GLU A 149 3.69 27.62 -9.50
CA GLU A 149 3.53 27.75 -10.94
C GLU A 149 2.78 26.54 -11.51
N LYS A 150 1.48 26.48 -11.22
CA LYS A 150 0.63 25.47 -11.84
C LYS A 150 0.40 25.83 -13.28
N LYS A 151 1.09 25.20 -14.23
CA LYS A 151 0.62 25.16 -15.62
C LYS A 151 -0.85 24.75 -15.57
N LYS A 152 -1.76 25.55 -16.19
CA LYS A 152 -3.19 25.22 -16.26
C LYS A 152 -3.31 23.76 -16.60
N LYS A 153 -3.89 22.96 -15.69
CA LYS A 153 -4.06 21.50 -15.88
C LYS A 153 -5.18 21.28 -16.89
N GLU A 154 -4.90 21.57 -18.17
CA GLU A 154 -5.76 21.17 -19.27
C GLU A 154 -5.72 19.65 -19.39
N GLY A 155 -6.88 19.00 -19.38
CA GLY A 155 -7.01 17.59 -19.71
C GLY A 155 -6.77 16.62 -18.56
N LYS A 156 -6.94 17.02 -17.29
CA LYS A 156 -6.90 16.05 -16.18
C LYS A 156 -8.04 15.06 -16.29
N LEU A 157 -7.72 13.78 -16.35
CA LEU A 157 -8.70 12.69 -16.35
C LEU A 157 -9.53 12.75 -15.05
N SER A 158 -10.86 12.89 -15.20
CA SER A 158 -11.80 13.10 -14.09
C SER A 158 -12.76 11.94 -13.88
N TYR A 159 -12.92 11.10 -14.91
CA TYR A 159 -13.83 9.96 -14.91
C TYR A 159 -13.13 8.70 -15.40
N VAL A 160 -13.25 7.65 -14.63
CA VAL A 160 -12.85 6.29 -15.01
C VAL A 160 -14.08 5.39 -14.90
N SER A 161 -14.35 4.61 -15.93
CA SER A 161 -15.45 3.64 -15.89
C SER A 161 -15.07 2.30 -16.48
N VAL A 162 -15.70 1.24 -15.98
CA VAL A 162 -15.63 -0.11 -16.55
C VAL A 162 -17.03 -0.49 -17.02
N PHE A 163 -17.16 -1.05 -18.22
CA PHE A 163 -18.46 -1.36 -18.79
C PHE A 163 -18.55 -2.76 -19.40
N HIS A 164 -19.78 -3.29 -19.36
CA HIS A 164 -20.18 -4.52 -20.07
C HIS A 164 -21.69 -4.52 -20.29
N PRO A 165 -22.20 -5.06 -21.43
CA PRO A 165 -23.63 -5.04 -21.73
C PRO A 165 -24.46 -6.04 -20.89
N HIS A 166 -23.87 -7.14 -20.44
CA HIS A 166 -24.59 -8.19 -19.74
C HIS A 166 -24.86 -7.85 -18.27
N ARG A 167 -26.11 -8.03 -17.79
CA ARG A 167 -26.58 -7.61 -16.46
C ARG A 167 -25.80 -8.26 -15.30
N LEU A 168 -25.54 -9.56 -15.35
CA LEU A 168 -24.82 -10.27 -14.27
C LEU A 168 -23.36 -9.81 -14.17
N VAL A 169 -22.70 -9.69 -15.31
CA VAL A 169 -21.31 -9.16 -15.37
C VAL A 169 -21.25 -7.71 -14.86
N PHE A 170 -22.24 -6.89 -15.19
CA PHE A 170 -22.34 -5.52 -14.69
C PHE A 170 -22.39 -5.45 -13.15
N GLN A 171 -23.10 -6.36 -12.47
CA GLN A 171 -23.15 -6.38 -11.00
C GLN A 171 -21.77 -6.69 -10.40
N GLN A 172 -21.04 -7.64 -10.98
CA GLN A 172 -19.67 -7.97 -10.55
C GLN A 172 -18.71 -6.81 -10.80
N ILE A 173 -18.81 -6.14 -11.97
CA ILE A 173 -18.07 -4.91 -12.24
C ILE A 173 -18.36 -3.83 -11.20
N LYS A 174 -19.62 -3.64 -10.82
CA LYS A 174 -20.01 -2.64 -9.82
C LYS A 174 -19.33 -2.89 -8.47
N SER A 175 -19.24 -4.15 -8.06
CA SER A 175 -18.52 -4.56 -6.84
C SER A 175 -17.03 -4.25 -6.95
N GLY A 176 -16.36 -4.72 -8.03
CA GLY A 176 -14.92 -4.50 -8.24
C GLY A 176 -14.55 -3.03 -8.39
N VAL A 177 -15.37 -2.22 -9.08
CA VAL A 177 -15.18 -0.76 -9.17
C VAL A 177 -15.33 -0.10 -7.80
N GLY A 178 -16.29 -0.56 -6.99
CA GLY A 178 -16.48 -0.07 -5.61
C GLY A 178 -15.27 -0.34 -4.73
N MET A 179 -14.75 -1.56 -4.78
CA MET A 179 -13.54 -1.98 -4.07
C MET A 179 -12.32 -1.19 -4.55
N GLY A 180 -12.05 -1.19 -5.86
CA GLY A 180 -10.92 -0.46 -6.44
C GLY A 180 -10.94 1.03 -6.11
N ARG A 181 -12.13 1.65 -6.08
CA ARG A 181 -12.28 3.04 -5.65
C ARG A 181 -11.85 3.25 -4.21
N ALA A 182 -12.35 2.41 -3.29
CA ALA A 182 -12.03 2.54 -1.86
C ALA A 182 -10.52 2.39 -1.63
N VAL A 183 -9.93 1.39 -2.24
CA VAL A 183 -8.49 1.10 -2.16
C VAL A 183 -7.66 2.24 -2.76
N CYS A 184 -7.99 2.72 -3.96
CA CYS A 184 -7.22 3.81 -4.59
C CYS A 184 -7.27 5.11 -3.80
N GLU A 185 -8.43 5.47 -3.23
CA GLU A 185 -8.55 6.68 -2.40
C GLU A 185 -7.73 6.57 -1.12
N ALA A 186 -7.68 5.39 -0.48
CA ALA A 186 -6.85 5.12 0.70
C ALA A 186 -5.34 5.11 0.37
N VAL A 187 -4.94 4.49 -0.75
CA VAL A 187 -3.54 4.54 -1.23
C VAL A 187 -3.13 5.98 -1.55
N TYR A 188 -4.01 6.81 -2.13
CA TYR A 188 -3.72 8.23 -2.34
C TYR A 188 -3.51 8.96 -1.01
N HIS A 189 -4.35 8.70 -0.01
CA HIS A 189 -4.17 9.29 1.32
C HIS A 189 -2.84 8.87 1.95
N ALA A 190 -2.50 7.57 1.91
CA ALA A 190 -1.21 7.10 2.39
C ALA A 190 -0.04 7.79 1.66
N ARG A 191 -0.07 7.87 0.32
CA ARG A 191 0.93 8.58 -0.48
C ARG A 191 1.00 10.08 -0.15
N ASP A 192 -0.13 10.72 0.13
CA ASP A 192 -0.15 12.14 0.51
C ASP A 192 0.54 12.35 1.87
N LEU A 193 0.34 11.45 2.83
CA LEU A 193 1.03 11.48 4.13
C LEU A 193 2.53 11.23 3.97
N GLU A 194 2.92 10.22 3.19
CA GLU A 194 4.32 9.85 2.94
C GLU A 194 5.10 10.93 2.19
N ASN A 195 4.50 11.57 1.19
CA ASN A 195 5.18 12.57 0.35
C ASN A 195 5.21 13.96 0.98
N ALA A 196 4.33 14.26 1.92
CA ALA A 196 4.31 15.55 2.60
C ALA A 196 5.59 15.75 3.43
N PRO A 197 6.10 16.98 3.52
CA PRO A 197 7.29 17.28 4.31
C PRO A 197 7.01 17.22 5.82
N SER A 198 8.04 16.94 6.62
CA SER A 198 7.90 16.74 8.08
C SER A 198 7.50 18.01 8.85
N ASN A 199 7.59 19.19 8.25
CA ASN A 199 7.00 20.41 8.84
C ASN A 199 5.45 20.46 8.69
N GLU A 200 4.86 19.58 7.89
CA GLU A 200 3.40 19.37 7.82
C GLU A 200 2.96 18.04 8.46
N ILE A 201 3.71 16.95 8.24
CA ILE A 201 3.42 15.65 8.84
C ILE A 201 4.39 15.40 9.99
N TYR A 202 3.90 15.63 11.19
CA TYR A 202 4.56 15.40 12.47
C TYR A 202 3.59 14.64 13.40
N PRO A 203 3.97 14.19 14.60
CA PRO A 203 3.14 13.25 15.36
C PRO A 203 1.69 13.69 15.56
N GLU A 204 1.45 14.94 15.94
CA GLU A 204 0.08 15.44 16.19
C GLU A 204 -0.72 15.60 14.90
N SER A 205 -0.10 16.01 13.78
CA SER A 205 -0.79 16.12 12.49
C SER A 205 -1.12 14.75 11.89
N LEU A 206 -0.24 13.75 12.11
CA LEU A 206 -0.54 12.36 11.76
C LEU A 206 -1.75 11.84 12.56
N ALA A 207 -1.84 12.18 13.87
CA ALA A 207 -3.00 11.87 14.68
C ALA A 207 -4.26 12.59 14.20
N ALA A 208 -4.14 13.84 13.73
CA ALA A 208 -5.26 14.56 13.13
C ALA A 208 -5.76 13.87 11.86
N ALA A 209 -4.86 13.43 10.97
CA ALA A 209 -5.23 12.67 9.77
C ALA A 209 -5.99 11.38 10.10
N ALA A 210 -5.58 10.65 11.15
CA ALA A 210 -6.30 9.47 11.63
C ALA A 210 -7.70 9.81 12.17
N ARG A 211 -7.85 10.93 12.89
CA ARG A 211 -9.17 11.40 13.36
C ARG A 211 -10.08 11.81 12.22
N ASP A 212 -9.55 12.52 11.23
CA ASP A 212 -10.31 12.95 10.05
C ASP A 212 -10.81 11.74 9.25
N ALA A 213 -9.96 10.73 9.09
CA ALA A 213 -10.33 9.45 8.48
C ALA A 213 -11.44 8.75 9.28
N ALA A 214 -11.30 8.69 10.61
CA ALA A 214 -12.29 8.08 11.50
C ALA A 214 -13.65 8.79 11.42
N ALA A 215 -13.66 10.11 11.49
CA ALA A 215 -14.88 10.92 11.36
C ALA A 215 -15.57 10.72 10.00
N LYS A 216 -14.78 10.59 8.94
CA LYS A 216 -15.30 10.43 7.58
C LYS A 216 -15.86 9.05 7.30
N TYR A 217 -15.26 7.99 7.83
CA TYR A 217 -15.59 6.61 7.46
C TYR A 217 -16.27 5.80 8.57
N GLY A 218 -16.32 6.30 9.80
CA GLY A 218 -17.11 5.72 10.88
C GLY A 218 -16.37 4.62 11.67
N PHE A 219 -15.14 4.89 12.07
CA PHE A 219 -14.43 4.12 13.09
C PHE A 219 -14.00 5.01 14.25
N GLN A 220 -13.63 4.44 15.40
CA GLN A 220 -13.22 5.21 16.57
C GLN A 220 -11.73 5.51 16.55
N THR A 221 -11.33 6.68 17.10
CA THR A 221 -9.92 7.04 17.26
C THR A 221 -9.69 7.67 18.62
N ILE A 222 -8.73 7.11 19.36
CA ILE A 222 -8.25 7.61 20.65
C ILE A 222 -6.78 8.01 20.46
N VAL A 223 -6.41 9.19 20.89
CA VAL A 223 -5.03 9.67 20.83
C VAL A 223 -4.53 9.98 22.23
N TRP A 224 -3.45 9.32 22.62
CA TRP A 224 -2.77 9.60 23.87
C TRP A 224 -1.71 10.67 23.67
N ASP A 225 -1.72 11.63 24.57
CA ASP A 225 -0.67 12.64 24.69
C ASP A 225 0.54 12.10 25.48
N LYS A 226 1.62 12.89 25.51
CA LYS A 226 2.85 12.55 26.23
C LYS A 226 2.59 12.17 27.69
N LYS A 227 1.73 12.90 28.41
CA LYS A 227 1.43 12.63 29.82
C LYS A 227 0.78 11.26 30.03
N ARG A 228 -0.11 10.86 29.12
CA ARG A 228 -0.72 9.53 29.19
C ARG A 228 0.28 8.43 28.80
N ILE A 229 1.12 8.66 27.80
CA ILE A 229 2.19 7.76 27.38
C ILE A 229 3.16 7.51 28.54
N GLU A 230 3.54 8.56 29.29
CA GLU A 230 4.37 8.46 30.52
C GLU A 230 3.69 7.61 31.59
N ARG A 231 2.43 7.88 31.90
CA ARG A 231 1.67 7.13 32.89
C ARG A 231 1.48 5.66 32.56
N GLU A 232 1.35 5.34 31.27
CA GLU A 232 1.20 3.96 30.80
C GLU A 232 2.56 3.24 30.68
N GLY A 233 3.69 3.95 30.76
CA GLY A 233 5.02 3.36 30.77
C GLY A 233 5.55 2.93 29.39
N PHE A 234 5.27 3.72 28.34
CA PHE A 234 5.77 3.51 26.97
C PHE A 234 7.20 4.06 26.84
N GLY A 235 8.15 3.42 27.49
CA GLY A 235 9.52 3.94 27.55
C GLY A 235 10.26 3.96 26.23
N GLY A 236 9.96 3.05 25.31
CA GLY A 236 10.51 3.06 23.94
C GLY A 236 10.10 4.33 23.19
N LEU A 237 8.81 4.62 23.18
CA LEU A 237 8.26 5.82 22.52
C LEU A 237 8.77 7.11 23.20
N LEU A 238 8.83 7.16 24.52
CA LEU A 238 9.36 8.29 25.28
C LEU A 238 10.86 8.50 25.03
N GLY A 239 11.64 7.43 25.05
CA GLY A 239 13.08 7.49 24.83
C GLY A 239 13.41 8.05 23.44
N VAL A 240 12.79 7.51 22.38
CA VAL A 240 13.00 8.02 21.02
C VAL A 240 12.57 9.48 20.87
N SER A 241 11.43 9.85 21.49
CA SER A 241 10.90 11.22 21.43
C SER A 241 11.72 12.26 22.17
N SER A 242 12.62 11.86 23.06
CA SER A 242 13.29 12.76 24.01
C SER A 242 14.16 13.85 23.34
N GLY A 243 14.60 13.59 22.11
CA GLY A 243 15.37 14.55 21.32
C GLY A 243 14.54 15.54 20.50
N SER A 244 13.25 15.30 20.32
CA SER A 244 12.38 16.15 19.51
C SER A 244 11.72 17.26 20.34
N ALA A 245 11.53 18.43 19.72
CA ALA A 245 10.66 19.49 20.24
C ALA A 245 9.15 19.17 20.09
N ARG A 246 8.80 18.18 19.23
CA ARG A 246 7.43 17.72 19.03
C ARG A 246 7.11 16.61 20.03
N PRO A 247 5.97 16.69 20.77
CA PRO A 247 5.60 15.62 21.67
C PRO A 247 5.19 14.35 20.91
N PRO A 248 5.50 13.16 21.47
CA PRO A 248 5.02 11.91 20.92
C PRO A 248 3.50 11.78 21.12
N VAL A 249 2.87 11.00 20.24
CA VAL A 249 1.49 10.57 20.40
C VAL A 249 1.37 9.06 20.19
N PHE A 250 0.38 8.44 20.84
CA PHE A 250 0.00 7.06 20.56
C PHE A 250 -1.43 7.04 20.04
N ILE A 251 -1.59 6.62 18.78
CA ILE A 251 -2.88 6.64 18.07
C ILE A 251 -3.47 5.24 18.13
N ILE A 252 -4.69 5.12 18.60
CA ILE A 252 -5.48 3.89 18.67
C ILE A 252 -6.72 4.10 17.81
N MET A 253 -6.93 3.19 16.86
CA MET A 253 -8.08 3.18 15.95
C MET A 253 -8.83 1.87 16.12
N GLU A 254 -10.16 1.92 16.26
CA GLU A 254 -10.99 0.72 16.49
C GLU A 254 -12.15 0.69 15.51
N TYR A 255 -12.26 -0.42 14.77
CA TYR A 255 -13.36 -0.69 13.85
C TYR A 255 -14.03 -2.02 14.20
N HIS A 256 -15.33 -1.98 14.42
CA HIS A 256 -16.16 -3.12 14.77
C HIS A 256 -17.05 -3.50 13.58
N GLY A 257 -16.58 -4.44 12.76
CA GLY A 257 -17.32 -4.99 11.60
C GLY A 257 -18.04 -6.31 11.91
N ARG A 258 -17.79 -6.87 13.08
CA ARG A 258 -18.43 -8.08 13.64
C ARG A 258 -18.85 -7.86 15.08
N GLU A 259 -19.51 -8.87 15.67
CA GLU A 259 -19.84 -8.87 17.09
C GLU A 259 -18.59 -8.73 17.96
N ASP A 260 -18.69 -8.06 19.12
CA ASP A 260 -17.57 -7.77 20.04
C ASP A 260 -16.86 -9.02 20.57
N LYS A 261 -17.52 -10.17 20.56
CA LYS A 261 -16.94 -11.46 21.01
C LYS A 261 -15.87 -12.02 20.06
N VAL A 262 -15.83 -11.55 18.81
CA VAL A 262 -14.83 -12.00 17.84
C VAL A 262 -13.53 -11.24 18.08
N PRO A 263 -12.41 -11.94 18.41
CA PRO A 263 -11.14 -11.29 18.65
C PRO A 263 -10.70 -10.45 17.44
N PRO A 264 -10.20 -9.22 17.65
CA PRO A 264 -9.77 -8.36 16.56
C PRO A 264 -8.44 -8.84 15.94
N LEU A 265 -8.23 -8.48 14.67
CA LEU A 265 -6.91 -8.39 14.09
C LEU A 265 -6.29 -7.05 14.52
N VAL A 266 -5.08 -7.06 15.07
CA VAL A 266 -4.35 -5.84 15.42
C VAL A 266 -3.32 -5.52 14.35
N LEU A 267 -3.37 -4.30 13.82
CA LEU A 267 -2.39 -3.74 12.90
C LEU A 267 -1.54 -2.70 13.65
N ILE A 268 -0.23 -2.79 13.52
CA ILE A 268 0.68 -1.81 14.14
C ILE A 268 1.47 -1.14 13.02
N GLY A 269 1.53 0.20 13.02
CA GLY A 269 2.27 0.96 12.03
C GLY A 269 3.38 1.79 12.65
N LYS A 270 4.64 1.64 12.20
CA LYS A 270 5.73 2.55 12.57
C LYS A 270 5.36 3.98 12.18
N GLY A 271 5.43 4.90 13.13
CA GLY A 271 5.03 6.29 12.97
C GLY A 271 6.16 7.30 13.21
N ILE A 272 7.36 7.02 12.74
CA ILE A 272 8.47 7.99 12.81
C ILE A 272 8.27 9.04 11.71
N THR A 273 7.83 10.23 12.10
CA THR A 273 7.49 11.29 11.11
C THR A 273 8.70 12.00 10.53
N PHE A 274 9.85 11.91 11.21
CA PHE A 274 11.17 12.22 10.67
C PHE A 274 12.24 11.46 11.46
N ASP A 275 13.16 10.82 10.76
CA ASP A 275 14.26 10.08 11.37
C ASP A 275 15.61 10.67 10.99
N ALA A 276 16.20 11.43 11.90
CA ALA A 276 17.57 11.93 11.78
C ALA A 276 18.63 10.93 12.26
N GLY A 277 18.20 9.78 12.84
CA GLY A 277 19.08 8.84 13.54
C GLY A 277 19.30 9.16 15.01
N GLY A 278 18.84 10.29 15.49
CA GLY A 278 19.14 10.77 16.85
C GLY A 278 20.62 11.12 17.03
N ILE A 279 21.23 10.70 18.14
CA ILE A 279 22.67 10.90 18.39
C ILE A 279 23.54 10.10 17.41
N SER A 280 23.12 8.90 17.01
CA SER A 280 23.71 8.12 15.91
C SER A 280 23.26 8.70 14.56
N ILE A 281 23.67 9.95 14.27
CA ILE A 281 23.14 10.76 13.18
C ILE A 281 23.37 10.14 11.80
N LYS A 282 22.33 10.13 10.96
CA LYS A 282 22.41 9.66 9.58
C LYS A 282 23.27 10.57 8.70
N PRO A 283 23.91 10.04 7.63
CA PRO A 283 24.50 10.87 6.60
C PRO A 283 23.46 11.82 5.97
N SER A 284 23.91 13.01 5.53
CA SER A 284 23.01 13.97 4.85
C SER A 284 22.40 13.40 3.56
N ALA A 285 23.12 12.52 2.85
CA ALA A 285 22.62 11.83 1.67
C ALA A 285 21.48 10.88 2.07
N GLY A 286 20.29 11.03 1.45
CA GLY A 286 19.10 10.24 1.73
C GLY A 286 18.29 10.69 2.96
N MET A 287 18.80 11.60 3.80
CA MET A 287 18.09 12.05 5.01
C MET A 287 16.74 12.73 4.69
N ALA A 288 16.62 13.42 3.56
CA ALA A 288 15.37 14.05 3.14
C ALA A 288 14.22 13.05 2.90
N GLU A 289 14.55 11.80 2.61
CA GLU A 289 13.57 10.71 2.41
C GLU A 289 13.04 10.15 3.72
N MET A 290 13.72 10.43 4.84
CA MET A 290 13.32 9.98 6.18
C MET A 290 12.02 10.60 6.69
N LYS A 291 11.44 11.55 5.98
CA LYS A 291 10.03 11.98 6.15
C LYS A 291 9.03 10.85 5.90
N MET A 292 9.40 9.81 5.14
CA MET A 292 8.56 8.66 4.79
C MET A 292 8.69 7.52 5.81
N ASP A 293 9.44 7.70 6.89
CA ASP A 293 9.66 6.66 7.91
C ASP A 293 8.41 6.37 8.79
N MET A 294 7.30 6.97 8.40
CA MET A 294 5.95 6.74 8.92
C MET A 294 5.04 6.01 7.92
N SER A 295 5.59 5.40 6.86
CA SER A 295 4.79 4.68 5.84
C SER A 295 4.00 3.51 6.44
N GLY A 296 4.52 2.85 7.49
CA GLY A 296 3.77 1.83 8.24
C GLY A 296 2.50 2.39 8.86
N ALA A 297 2.57 3.58 9.48
CA ALA A 297 1.41 4.29 10.03
C ALA A 297 0.41 4.67 8.92
N ALA A 298 0.90 5.19 7.80
CA ALA A 298 0.06 5.55 6.64
C ALA A 298 -0.70 4.33 6.08
N ALA A 299 -0.01 3.18 5.99
CA ALA A 299 -0.64 1.92 5.56
C ALA A 299 -1.74 1.46 6.52
N VAL A 300 -1.50 1.56 7.84
CA VAL A 300 -2.52 1.19 8.85
C VAL A 300 -3.73 2.13 8.77
N ILE A 301 -3.52 3.46 8.71
CA ILE A 301 -4.60 4.43 8.57
C ILE A 301 -5.42 4.15 7.30
N GLY A 302 -4.76 3.98 6.14
CA GLY A 302 -5.43 3.67 4.87
C GLY A 302 -6.20 2.35 4.91
N THR A 303 -5.69 1.34 5.60
CA THR A 303 -6.39 0.06 5.79
C THR A 303 -7.66 0.22 6.63
N MET A 304 -7.60 0.98 7.74
CA MET A 304 -8.76 1.31 8.57
C MET A 304 -9.87 2.00 7.77
N GLU A 305 -9.48 2.96 6.90
CA GLU A 305 -10.42 3.65 6.01
C GLU A 305 -11.17 2.67 5.09
N VAL A 306 -10.44 1.77 4.41
CA VAL A 306 -11.06 0.81 3.50
C VAL A 306 -11.97 -0.16 4.26
N ALA A 307 -11.51 -0.68 5.40
CA ALA A 307 -12.29 -1.61 6.21
C ALA A 307 -13.63 -1.01 6.65
N ALA A 308 -13.61 0.21 7.19
CA ALA A 308 -14.80 0.90 7.66
C ALA A 308 -15.72 1.31 6.49
N ARG A 309 -15.17 1.86 5.43
CA ARG A 309 -15.91 2.31 4.25
C ARG A 309 -16.66 1.18 3.54
N LEU A 310 -16.01 0.04 3.41
CA LEU A 310 -16.58 -1.15 2.74
C LEU A 310 -17.37 -2.04 3.70
N LYS A 311 -17.40 -1.68 5.00
CA LYS A 311 -18.04 -2.45 6.05
C LYS A 311 -17.56 -3.92 6.04
N LEU A 312 -16.23 -4.10 5.99
CA LEU A 312 -15.68 -5.44 5.98
C LEU A 312 -16.05 -6.17 7.28
N PRO A 313 -16.43 -7.47 7.21
CA PRO A 313 -16.88 -8.22 8.38
C PRO A 313 -15.70 -8.69 9.25
N VAL A 314 -14.96 -7.75 9.82
CA VAL A 314 -13.79 -8.00 10.70
C VAL A 314 -13.78 -6.97 11.82
N ASN A 315 -13.31 -7.36 13.02
CA ASN A 315 -12.95 -6.43 14.07
C ASN A 315 -11.47 -6.08 13.91
N LEU A 316 -11.14 -4.81 13.91
CA LEU A 316 -9.81 -4.32 13.57
C LEU A 316 -9.37 -3.25 14.58
N VAL A 317 -8.14 -3.36 15.05
CA VAL A 317 -7.49 -2.35 15.89
C VAL A 317 -6.22 -1.90 15.19
N GLY A 318 -6.09 -0.60 14.96
CA GLY A 318 -4.87 0.03 14.47
C GLY A 318 -4.14 0.73 15.60
N LEU A 319 -2.85 0.44 15.77
CA LEU A 319 -1.98 1.06 16.78
C LEU A 319 -0.82 1.76 16.09
N VAL A 320 -0.65 3.06 16.37
CA VAL A 320 0.45 3.84 15.77
C VAL A 320 1.19 4.59 16.86
N PRO A 321 2.38 4.13 17.28
CA PRO A 321 3.31 4.93 18.06
C PRO A 321 3.96 5.97 17.14
N ALA A 322 3.73 7.25 17.37
CA ALA A 322 4.21 8.32 16.50
C ALA A 322 5.12 9.31 17.22
N THR A 323 6.30 9.58 16.63
CA THR A 323 7.30 10.52 17.12
C THR A 323 8.27 10.93 16.03
N GLU A 324 9.15 11.88 16.31
CA GLU A 324 10.38 12.14 15.55
C GLU A 324 11.59 11.56 16.30
N ASN A 325 12.63 11.18 15.59
CA ASN A 325 13.93 10.80 16.14
C ASN A 325 14.97 11.88 15.80
N MET A 326 15.24 12.78 16.76
CA MET A 326 16.05 13.97 16.56
C MET A 326 17.24 14.01 17.53
N PRO A 327 18.40 14.55 17.10
CA PRO A 327 19.52 14.86 18.01
C PRO A 327 19.22 16.11 18.81
N SER A 328 19.49 16.07 20.11
CA SER A 328 19.48 17.26 20.99
C SER A 328 20.19 16.96 22.29
N GLY A 329 20.28 17.96 23.19
CA GLY A 329 20.87 17.78 24.51
C GLY A 329 20.06 16.84 25.43
N SER A 330 18.81 16.54 25.11
CA SER A 330 17.94 15.60 25.86
C SER A 330 17.73 14.26 25.14
N ALA A 331 18.35 14.07 23.96
CA ALA A 331 18.13 12.88 23.16
C ALA A 331 18.65 11.60 23.84
N LEU A 332 18.01 10.50 23.49
CA LEU A 332 18.43 9.14 23.83
C LEU A 332 19.86 8.90 23.37
N LYS A 333 20.70 8.26 24.20
CA LYS A 333 22.12 8.04 23.92
C LYS A 333 22.43 6.56 23.79
N PRO A 334 23.41 6.16 22.96
CA PRO A 334 23.99 4.83 23.05
C PRO A 334 24.47 4.53 24.47
N GLY A 335 24.10 3.35 25.00
CA GLY A 335 24.33 2.92 26.39
C GLY A 335 23.12 3.17 27.33
N ASP A 336 22.14 3.96 26.95
CA ASP A 336 20.93 4.15 27.76
C ASP A 336 20.10 2.85 27.81
N ILE A 337 19.41 2.63 28.93
CA ILE A 337 18.48 1.51 29.12
C ILE A 337 17.05 2.04 29.05
N VAL A 338 16.27 1.45 28.17
CA VAL A 338 14.83 1.76 28.01
C VAL A 338 13.99 0.68 28.68
N ARG A 339 13.00 1.08 29.47
CA ARG A 339 12.00 0.17 30.03
C ARG A 339 10.70 0.30 29.24
N HIS A 340 10.36 -0.73 28.49
CA HIS A 340 9.18 -0.78 27.64
C HIS A 340 7.87 -1.03 28.41
N TYR A 341 6.76 -0.79 27.72
CA TYR A 341 5.44 -1.21 28.22
C TYR A 341 5.44 -2.69 28.61
N GLY A 342 4.96 -2.99 29.81
CA GLY A 342 4.99 -4.36 30.34
C GLY A 342 6.27 -4.75 31.08
N GLY A 343 7.26 -3.82 31.19
CA GLY A 343 8.41 -3.91 32.10
C GLY A 343 9.70 -4.45 31.53
N LYS A 344 9.70 -5.06 30.34
CA LYS A 344 10.95 -5.50 29.69
C LYS A 344 11.87 -4.32 29.37
N THR A 345 13.18 -4.58 29.42
CA THR A 345 14.20 -3.55 29.18
C THR A 345 14.99 -3.84 27.91
N SER A 346 15.44 -2.76 27.26
CA SER A 346 16.40 -2.85 26.15
C SER A 346 17.56 -1.90 26.34
N GLU A 347 18.74 -2.38 26.03
CA GLU A 347 19.95 -1.58 25.89
C GLU A 347 19.93 -0.93 24.49
N VAL A 348 20.10 0.38 24.45
CA VAL A 348 20.20 1.15 23.22
C VAL A 348 21.67 1.22 22.82
N VAL A 349 22.08 0.47 21.83
CA VAL A 349 23.46 0.53 21.30
C VAL A 349 23.57 1.43 20.08
N ASP A 350 22.42 1.70 19.43
CA ASP A 350 22.33 2.57 18.27
C ASP A 350 20.97 3.30 18.30
N THR A 351 20.99 4.61 18.29
CA THR A 351 19.77 5.43 18.32
C THR A 351 19.08 5.53 16.94
N ASP A 352 19.75 5.10 15.85
CA ASP A 352 19.17 4.94 14.50
C ASP A 352 18.38 3.62 14.33
N ALA A 353 18.36 2.79 15.37
CA ALA A 353 17.50 1.61 15.49
C ALA A 353 16.29 1.90 16.39
N GLU A 354 15.62 3.00 16.19
CA GLU A 354 14.56 3.62 16.98
C GLU A 354 13.18 3.00 16.70
N GLY A 355 12.89 2.66 15.43
CA GLY A 355 11.59 2.13 15.00
C GLY A 355 11.18 0.90 15.78
N ARG A 356 12.12 -0.02 16.03
CA ARG A 356 11.85 -1.21 16.84
C ARG A 356 11.60 -0.91 18.31
N LEU A 357 12.15 0.19 18.85
CA LEU A 357 11.90 0.61 20.22
C LEU A 357 10.45 1.07 20.40
N ILE A 358 9.93 1.90 19.52
CA ILE A 358 8.55 2.35 19.58
C ILE A 358 7.56 1.22 19.28
N LEU A 359 7.90 0.32 18.34
CA LEU A 359 7.07 -0.84 18.01
C LEU A 359 7.00 -1.84 19.18
N ALA A 360 8.06 -1.99 19.98
CA ALA A 360 8.10 -2.86 21.14
C ALA A 360 6.99 -2.50 22.15
N ASP A 361 6.78 -1.21 22.42
CA ASP A 361 5.71 -0.75 23.30
C ASP A 361 4.32 -1.10 22.73
N ALA A 362 4.12 -0.84 21.42
CA ALA A 362 2.85 -1.11 20.75
C ALA A 362 2.54 -2.62 20.66
N LEU A 363 3.55 -3.46 20.39
CA LEU A 363 3.42 -4.92 20.37
C LEU A 363 3.03 -5.47 21.76
N ALA A 364 3.72 -5.01 22.81
CA ALA A 364 3.40 -5.42 24.15
C ALA A 364 1.99 -4.94 24.58
N TYR A 365 1.58 -3.74 24.16
CA TYR A 365 0.25 -3.19 24.42
C TYR A 365 -0.87 -3.94 23.67
N ALA A 366 -0.60 -4.42 22.45
CA ALA A 366 -1.57 -5.14 21.63
C ALA A 366 -2.21 -6.33 22.36
N ALA A 367 -1.49 -6.96 23.28
CA ALA A 367 -2.00 -8.08 24.08
C ALA A 367 -3.25 -7.75 24.91
N LYS A 368 -3.51 -6.47 25.24
CA LYS A 368 -4.74 -6.03 25.93
C LYS A 368 -6.01 -6.36 25.15
N TYR A 369 -5.91 -6.38 23.82
CA TYR A 369 -7.03 -6.67 22.93
C TYR A 369 -7.30 -8.18 22.77
N LYS A 370 -6.45 -9.05 23.33
CA LYS A 370 -6.52 -10.50 23.10
C LYS A 370 -6.70 -10.83 21.61
N PRO A 371 -5.79 -10.37 20.74
CA PRO A 371 -6.00 -10.37 19.31
C PRO A 371 -6.01 -11.80 18.73
N ALA A 372 -6.77 -11.99 17.64
CA ALA A 372 -6.67 -13.21 16.84
C ALA A 372 -5.30 -13.33 16.16
N ALA A 373 -4.73 -12.19 15.76
CA ALA A 373 -3.36 -12.06 15.27
C ALA A 373 -2.91 -10.58 15.33
N VAL A 374 -1.60 -10.37 15.26
CA VAL A 374 -0.96 -9.05 15.14
C VAL A 374 -0.15 -9.02 13.85
N VAL A 375 -0.29 -7.95 13.06
CA VAL A 375 0.56 -7.65 11.91
C VAL A 375 1.15 -6.27 12.10
N ASP A 376 2.47 -6.15 12.13
CA ASP A 376 3.11 -4.84 12.14
C ASP A 376 3.79 -4.52 10.80
N LEU A 377 3.74 -3.25 10.42
CA LEU A 377 4.30 -2.69 9.20
C LEU A 377 5.28 -1.57 9.56
N ALA A 378 6.51 -1.70 9.09
CA ALA A 378 7.52 -0.69 9.37
C ALA A 378 8.56 -0.57 8.23
N THR A 379 8.98 0.64 7.94
CA THR A 379 10.22 0.95 7.24
C THR A 379 11.37 0.72 8.22
N LEU A 380 11.71 -0.58 8.43
CA LEU A 380 12.48 -0.90 9.62
C LEU A 380 13.98 -0.98 9.37
N THR A 381 14.40 -1.59 8.24
CA THR A 381 15.83 -1.84 8.07
C THR A 381 16.34 -1.58 6.65
N GLY A 382 17.47 -0.87 6.54
CA GLY A 382 18.24 -0.82 5.30
C GLY A 382 18.75 -2.21 4.87
N ALA A 383 18.93 -3.13 5.81
CA ALA A 383 19.32 -4.52 5.53
C ALA A 383 18.26 -5.25 4.69
N CYS A 384 16.98 -5.00 4.92
CA CYS A 384 15.89 -5.54 4.10
C CYS A 384 15.95 -5.00 2.67
N VAL A 385 16.22 -3.69 2.51
CA VAL A 385 16.39 -3.05 1.19
C VAL A 385 17.56 -3.67 0.43
N VAL A 386 18.69 -3.89 1.10
CA VAL A 386 19.88 -4.54 0.50
C VAL A 386 19.57 -5.98 0.04
N ALA A 387 18.77 -6.72 0.82
CA ALA A 387 18.46 -8.13 0.54
C ALA A 387 17.40 -8.29 -0.56
N LEU A 388 16.33 -7.47 -0.56
CA LEU A 388 15.13 -7.67 -1.38
C LEU A 388 14.87 -6.56 -2.41
N GLY A 389 15.62 -5.46 -2.35
CA GLY A 389 15.39 -4.29 -3.20
C GLY A 389 14.05 -3.61 -2.93
N HIS A 390 13.47 -3.00 -3.98
CA HIS A 390 12.23 -2.24 -3.90
C HIS A 390 10.97 -3.02 -4.36
N HIS A 391 11.10 -4.33 -4.60
CA HIS A 391 10.04 -5.13 -5.21
C HIS A 391 9.39 -6.17 -4.28
N ALA A 392 9.89 -6.31 -3.08
CA ALA A 392 9.33 -7.23 -2.10
C ALA A 392 9.50 -6.70 -0.67
N THR A 393 8.46 -6.90 0.14
CA THR A 393 8.46 -6.65 1.58
C THR A 393 9.11 -7.83 2.30
N GLY A 394 9.98 -7.58 3.26
CA GLY A 394 10.48 -8.63 4.13
C GLY A 394 9.38 -9.10 5.10
N MET A 395 9.16 -10.40 5.19
CA MET A 395 8.15 -10.98 6.08
C MET A 395 8.79 -11.94 7.06
N MET A 396 8.54 -11.75 8.35
CA MET A 396 8.99 -12.61 9.43
C MET A 396 7.87 -12.81 10.45
N GLY A 397 7.72 -13.99 11.02
CA GLY A 397 6.60 -14.24 11.93
C GLY A 397 6.73 -15.55 12.69
N ASN A 398 5.73 -15.82 13.52
CA ASN A 398 5.63 -17.05 14.33
C ASN A 398 4.43 -17.94 13.95
N ASP A 399 3.70 -17.61 12.85
CA ASP A 399 2.53 -18.37 12.40
C ASP A 399 2.55 -18.53 10.87
N GLU A 400 2.78 -19.76 10.42
CA GLU A 400 2.89 -20.10 8.98
C GLU A 400 1.56 -19.93 8.23
N GLU A 401 0.42 -20.10 8.89
CA GLU A 401 -0.89 -19.90 8.26
C GLU A 401 -1.11 -18.42 7.90
N LEU A 402 -0.81 -17.54 8.85
CA LEU A 402 -0.90 -16.08 8.65
C LEU A 402 0.06 -15.61 7.57
N MET A 403 1.32 -16.07 7.61
CA MET A 403 2.30 -15.78 6.57
C MET A 403 1.87 -16.31 5.20
N GLY A 404 1.26 -17.49 5.14
CA GLY A 404 0.69 -18.03 3.90
C GLY A 404 -0.47 -17.20 3.34
N LYS A 405 -1.34 -16.65 4.20
CA LYS A 405 -2.41 -15.71 3.81
C LYS A 405 -1.83 -14.41 3.24
N LEU A 406 -0.83 -13.84 3.92
CA LEU A 406 -0.12 -12.62 3.44
C LEU A 406 0.60 -12.86 2.12
N LYS A 407 1.25 -14.01 1.93
CA LYS A 407 1.88 -14.36 0.66
C LYS A 407 0.86 -14.38 -0.49
N ARG A 408 -0.28 -15.04 -0.32
CA ARG A 408 -1.34 -15.07 -1.33
C ARG A 408 -1.91 -13.67 -1.60
N ALA A 409 -2.13 -12.86 -0.56
CA ALA A 409 -2.56 -11.48 -0.69
C ALA A 409 -1.53 -10.63 -1.46
N GLY A 410 -0.24 -10.83 -1.17
CA GLY A 410 0.86 -10.15 -1.87
C GLY A 410 0.94 -10.49 -3.35
N GLU A 411 0.78 -11.77 -3.72
CA GLU A 411 0.73 -12.20 -5.13
C GLU A 411 -0.47 -11.57 -5.87
N LYS A 412 -1.64 -11.55 -5.24
CA LYS A 412 -2.85 -10.99 -5.85
C LYS A 412 -2.78 -9.48 -6.04
N THR A 413 -2.22 -8.75 -5.08
CA THR A 413 -2.10 -7.29 -5.12
C THR A 413 -0.82 -6.81 -5.80
N TYR A 414 0.14 -7.72 -6.01
CA TYR A 414 1.50 -7.43 -6.42
C TYR A 414 2.30 -6.56 -5.42
N GLU A 415 1.82 -6.42 -4.18
CA GLU A 415 2.59 -5.97 -3.03
C GLU A 415 3.23 -7.22 -2.38
N ARG A 416 4.21 -7.79 -3.11
CA ARG A 416 4.79 -9.10 -2.80
C ARG A 416 5.54 -9.10 -1.48
N VAL A 417 5.47 -10.23 -0.78
CA VAL A 417 6.20 -10.47 0.46
C VAL A 417 7.16 -11.64 0.28
N TRP A 418 8.28 -11.59 0.98
CA TRP A 418 9.26 -12.68 0.98
C TRP A 418 9.64 -13.03 2.41
N GLN A 419 9.45 -14.30 2.78
CA GLN A 419 9.71 -14.78 4.13
C GLN A 419 11.21 -14.90 4.38
N LEU A 420 11.69 -14.31 5.49
CA LEU A 420 13.01 -14.45 6.03
C LEU A 420 12.97 -15.29 7.32
N PRO A 421 14.03 -16.06 7.63
CA PRO A 421 14.02 -16.99 8.78
C PRO A 421 14.14 -16.26 10.12
N LEU A 422 13.56 -16.84 11.18
CA LEU A 422 13.75 -16.43 12.58
C LEU A 422 14.41 -17.55 13.38
N PHE A 423 15.59 -18.02 12.95
CA PHE A 423 16.32 -19.08 13.64
C PHE A 423 16.91 -18.60 14.98
N GLU A 424 16.91 -19.47 15.99
CA GLU A 424 17.36 -19.14 17.34
C GLU A 424 18.85 -18.77 17.41
N GLU A 425 19.66 -19.24 16.47
CA GLU A 425 21.09 -18.93 16.40
C GLU A 425 21.36 -17.43 16.26
N TYR A 426 20.43 -16.68 15.63
CA TYR A 426 20.56 -15.22 15.51
C TYR A 426 20.25 -14.48 16.81
N GLU A 427 19.55 -15.10 17.77
CA GLU A 427 19.20 -14.43 19.06
C GLU A 427 20.45 -14.03 19.87
N LYS A 428 21.57 -14.73 19.68
CA LYS A 428 22.84 -14.37 20.33
C LYS A 428 23.31 -12.97 19.99
N GLN A 429 22.94 -12.45 18.79
CA GLN A 429 23.35 -11.13 18.32
C GLN A 429 22.64 -9.98 19.06
N ILE A 430 21.47 -10.23 19.64
CA ILE A 430 20.69 -9.23 20.38
C ILE A 430 20.72 -9.44 21.89
N LYS A 431 21.57 -10.34 22.40
CA LYS A 431 21.78 -10.56 23.84
C LYS A 431 22.49 -9.35 24.44
N SER A 432 21.98 -8.83 25.56
CA SER A 432 22.63 -7.80 26.36
C SER A 432 23.13 -8.40 27.70
N ASP A 433 24.15 -7.81 28.26
CA ASP A 433 24.63 -8.15 29.59
C ASP A 433 24.04 -7.25 30.69
N VAL A 434 23.35 -6.19 30.31
CA VAL A 434 22.82 -5.15 31.21
C VAL A 434 21.32 -4.92 31.09
N ALA A 435 20.66 -5.52 30.09
CA ALA A 435 19.23 -5.44 29.85
C ALA A 435 18.71 -6.81 29.35
N ASP A 436 17.39 -6.96 29.18
CA ASP A 436 16.79 -8.19 28.64
C ASP A 436 17.20 -8.43 27.19
N VAL A 437 17.44 -7.36 26.43
CA VAL A 437 17.79 -7.41 25.00
C VAL A 437 18.49 -6.11 24.59
N LYS A 438 19.32 -6.10 23.56
CA LYS A 438 19.83 -4.87 22.95
C LYS A 438 19.13 -4.57 21.63
N ASN A 439 19.00 -3.29 21.28
CA ASN A 439 18.21 -2.86 20.14
C ASN A 439 18.85 -3.11 18.77
N LEU A 440 20.15 -3.41 18.72
CA LEU A 440 20.85 -3.70 17.48
C LEU A 440 21.65 -5.00 17.61
N GLY A 441 21.58 -5.85 16.59
CA GLY A 441 22.48 -7.01 16.42
C GLY A 441 23.84 -6.55 15.86
N GLY A 442 24.64 -7.49 15.40
CA GLY A 442 25.88 -7.19 14.70
C GLY A 442 25.64 -6.68 13.27
N LYS A 443 26.73 -6.64 12.49
CA LYS A 443 26.72 -6.23 11.08
C LYS A 443 25.81 -7.09 10.19
N TRP A 444 25.58 -8.36 10.56
CA TRP A 444 24.95 -9.36 9.70
C TRP A 444 23.51 -9.61 10.08
N ALA A 445 22.69 -9.99 9.09
CA ALA A 445 21.28 -10.36 9.26
C ALA A 445 20.40 -9.27 9.92
N GLY A 446 20.64 -8.00 9.62
CA GLY A 446 20.01 -6.86 10.28
C GLY A 446 18.48 -6.90 10.30
N ALA A 447 17.83 -7.32 9.20
CA ALA A 447 16.38 -7.48 9.15
C ALA A 447 15.90 -8.60 10.09
N ILE A 448 16.61 -9.71 10.14
CA ILE A 448 16.27 -10.86 11.01
C ILE A 448 16.45 -10.50 12.48
N THR A 449 17.56 -9.86 12.84
CA THR A 449 17.83 -9.46 14.24
C THR A 449 16.85 -8.38 14.72
N ALA A 450 16.40 -7.49 13.82
CA ALA A 450 15.35 -6.53 14.11
C ALA A 450 14.01 -7.22 14.43
N ALA A 451 13.62 -8.18 13.59
CA ALA A 451 12.40 -8.95 13.83
C ALA A 451 12.50 -9.82 15.10
N LEU A 452 13.67 -10.40 15.40
CA LEU A 452 13.90 -11.13 16.66
C LEU A 452 13.79 -10.22 17.88
N PHE A 453 14.27 -8.96 17.78
CA PHE A 453 14.03 -7.96 18.83
C PHE A 453 12.54 -7.76 19.04
N LEU A 454 11.76 -7.49 17.98
CA LEU A 454 10.31 -7.30 18.06
C LEU A 454 9.61 -8.52 18.66
N LYS A 455 10.01 -9.74 18.26
CA LYS A 455 9.46 -11.00 18.78
C LYS A 455 9.54 -11.09 20.32
N LYS A 456 10.57 -10.50 20.96
CA LYS A 456 10.69 -10.48 22.44
C LYS A 456 9.55 -9.73 23.12
N PHE A 457 8.84 -8.83 22.43
CA PHE A 457 7.75 -8.05 22.95
C PHE A 457 6.38 -8.57 22.52
N VAL A 458 6.33 -9.53 21.61
CA VAL A 458 5.12 -10.26 21.26
C VAL A 458 4.79 -11.22 22.40
N LYS A 459 3.56 -11.12 22.93
CA LYS A 459 3.01 -12.09 23.88
C LYS A 459 2.35 -13.24 23.11
N ASP A 460 1.74 -14.17 23.82
CA ASP A 460 1.13 -15.40 23.28
C ASP A 460 0.06 -15.13 22.23
N CYS A 461 0.47 -14.69 21.04
CA CYS A 461 -0.41 -14.45 19.88
C CYS A 461 0.30 -14.74 18.56
N LYS A 462 -0.48 -15.03 17.51
CA LYS A 462 0.00 -15.10 16.12
C LYS A 462 0.53 -13.72 15.73
N TRP A 463 1.70 -13.67 15.14
CA TRP A 463 2.34 -12.41 14.77
C TRP A 463 3.13 -12.50 13.47
N VAL A 464 3.05 -11.43 12.67
CA VAL A 464 3.90 -11.23 11.50
C VAL A 464 4.38 -9.79 11.45
N HIS A 465 5.68 -9.62 11.26
CA HIS A 465 6.33 -8.37 10.92
C HIS A 465 6.50 -8.24 9.41
N LEU A 466 6.17 -7.07 8.88
CA LEU A 466 6.33 -6.69 7.48
C LEU A 466 7.33 -5.52 7.42
N ASP A 467 8.57 -5.82 7.01
CA ASP A 467 9.59 -4.79 6.76
C ASP A 467 9.37 -4.22 5.35
N ILE A 468 8.69 -3.07 5.28
CA ILE A 468 8.32 -2.38 4.06
C ILE A 468 9.38 -1.35 3.59
N ALA A 469 10.56 -1.31 4.20
CA ALA A 469 11.59 -0.31 3.90
C ALA A 469 11.94 -0.24 2.41
N GLY A 470 11.99 -1.40 1.72
CA GLY A 470 12.28 -1.47 0.30
C GLY A 470 11.18 -0.85 -0.59
N PRO A 471 9.95 -1.40 -0.56
CA PRO A 471 8.87 -0.95 -1.45
C PRO A 471 8.18 0.34 -1.01
N ALA A 472 8.42 0.88 0.19
CA ALA A 472 7.77 2.10 0.67
C ALA A 472 8.22 3.35 -0.11
N ILE A 473 9.48 3.42 -0.49
CA ILE A 473 10.09 4.58 -1.17
C ILE A 473 10.62 4.14 -2.52
N LEU A 474 10.17 4.78 -3.59
CA LEU A 474 10.60 4.48 -4.95
C LEU A 474 11.45 5.60 -5.52
N ASP A 475 12.59 5.26 -6.11
CA ASP A 475 13.51 6.19 -6.76
C ASP A 475 13.09 6.54 -8.20
N GLU A 476 12.25 5.73 -8.80
CA GLU A 476 11.77 5.87 -10.17
C GLU A 476 10.28 5.53 -10.33
N ASP A 477 9.70 5.95 -11.45
CA ASP A 477 8.32 5.65 -11.77
C ASP A 477 8.16 4.19 -12.20
N LEU A 478 7.29 3.44 -11.52
CA LEU A 478 6.76 2.16 -11.97
C LEU A 478 5.48 2.37 -12.80
N PRO A 479 4.94 1.33 -13.46
CA PRO A 479 3.78 1.47 -14.35
C PRO A 479 2.60 2.23 -13.75
N TYR A 480 2.27 2.01 -12.47
CA TYR A 480 1.17 2.71 -11.78
C TYR A 480 1.55 3.21 -10.38
N THR A 481 2.81 3.15 -10.01
CA THR A 481 3.31 3.72 -8.75
C THR A 481 4.40 4.73 -9.09
N PRO A 482 4.12 6.04 -9.02
CA PRO A 482 5.13 7.05 -9.29
C PRO A 482 6.21 7.10 -8.20
N LYS A 483 7.35 7.72 -8.53
CA LYS A 483 8.45 8.01 -7.61
C LYS A 483 7.96 8.67 -6.32
N GLY A 484 8.59 8.33 -5.19
CA GLY A 484 8.27 8.81 -3.85
C GLY A 484 7.54 7.76 -3.02
N GLY A 485 6.70 8.19 -2.11
CA GLY A 485 5.89 7.31 -1.25
C GLY A 485 4.91 6.46 -2.06
N SER A 486 4.97 5.16 -1.87
CA SER A 486 4.24 4.18 -2.70
C SER A 486 2.84 3.85 -2.19
N GLY A 487 2.56 4.07 -0.89
CA GLY A 487 1.36 3.60 -0.21
C GLY A 487 1.32 2.08 -0.04
N VAL A 488 2.48 1.42 -0.05
CA VAL A 488 2.60 -0.03 0.14
C VAL A 488 2.01 -0.46 1.49
N GLY A 489 1.46 -1.66 1.52
CA GLY A 489 0.81 -2.24 2.69
C GLY A 489 -0.70 -2.05 2.69
N VAL A 490 -1.24 -0.95 2.14
CA VAL A 490 -2.69 -0.73 2.09
C VAL A 490 -3.39 -1.84 1.30
N ARG A 491 -2.97 -2.11 0.07
CA ARG A 491 -3.60 -3.13 -0.80
C ARG A 491 -3.38 -4.53 -0.26
N LEU A 492 -2.17 -4.82 0.21
CA LEU A 492 -1.78 -6.09 0.81
C LEU A 492 -2.68 -6.44 2.01
N VAL A 493 -2.78 -5.52 2.97
CA VAL A 493 -3.53 -5.78 4.20
C VAL A 493 -5.04 -5.79 3.94
N VAL A 494 -5.55 -4.92 3.05
CA VAL A 494 -6.97 -4.98 2.64
C VAL A 494 -7.31 -6.34 2.02
N GLU A 495 -6.45 -6.91 1.18
CA GLU A 495 -6.67 -8.24 0.61
C GLU A 495 -6.59 -9.34 1.69
N LEU A 496 -5.68 -9.22 2.67
CA LEU A 496 -5.68 -10.10 3.84
C LEU A 496 -7.03 -10.03 4.58
N LEU A 497 -7.58 -8.82 4.82
CA LEU A 497 -8.87 -8.65 5.50
C LEU A 497 -10.04 -9.30 4.74
N ARG A 498 -10.01 -9.31 3.41
CA ARG A 498 -11.04 -9.95 2.58
C ARG A 498 -11.12 -11.47 2.80
N VAL A 499 -9.99 -12.09 3.08
CA VAL A 499 -9.89 -13.55 3.32
C VAL A 499 -9.75 -13.92 4.79
N TRP A 500 -9.77 -12.95 5.70
CA TRP A 500 -9.54 -13.15 7.12
C TRP A 500 -10.67 -13.92 7.82
N GLY A 501 -11.89 -13.71 7.43
CA GLY A 501 -13.06 -14.29 8.08
C GLY A 501 -13.88 -15.23 7.16
N ALA A 502 -13.28 -15.60 6.03
CA ALA A 502 -13.90 -16.54 5.08
C ALA A 502 -13.65 -17.98 5.49
#